data_4aed2250e30075d8f286030a5f13eb1e
#
_entry.id   4aed2250e30075d8f286030a5f13eb1e
#
_cell.length_a   1.000
_cell.length_b   1.000
_cell.length_c   1.000
_cell.angle_alpha   90.00
_cell.angle_beta   90.00
_cell.angle_gamma   90.00
#
_symmetry.space_group_name_H-M   'P 1'
#
loop_
_entity.id
_entity.type
_entity.pdbx_description
1 polymer ?
#
loop_
_entity_poly.entity_id
_entity_poly.type
_entity_poly.pdbx_seq_one_letter_code
_entity_poly.pdbx_strand_id
1 'polypeptide(L)'
;MDPKPIVTENILKSLLDAFNSHDLDEVMSFFTDHPVLEMPRGSEPWGTRAEGRAEVRAALATRFKGIPDVHYSEDRHLACGDRGFSEWLLTGTTLDGKKVRVRGCDLFEFEAGRIAKKNSFWKIVE
;
A
#
# COMPACT_ATOMS: atom_id res chain seq x y z
N MET A 1 -14.82 -13.32 26.36
CA MET A 1 -14.54 -12.10 25.56
C MET A 1 -13.55 -12.46 24.49
N ASP A 2 -13.92 -12.27 23.24
CA ASP A 2 -13.04 -12.58 22.14
C ASP A 2 -11.90 -11.58 22.05
N PRO A 3 -10.65 -12.03 21.85
CA PRO A 3 -9.55 -11.11 21.67
C PRO A 3 -9.75 -10.30 20.38
N LYS A 4 -9.34 -9.04 20.39
CA LYS A 4 -9.33 -8.23 19.18
C LYS A 4 -8.32 -8.80 18.20
N PRO A 5 -8.62 -8.79 16.89
CA PRO A 5 -7.64 -9.19 15.88
C PRO A 5 -6.35 -8.38 16.04
N ILE A 6 -5.22 -9.06 16.04
CA ILE A 6 -3.91 -8.43 16.15
C ILE A 6 -3.28 -8.41 14.75
N VAL A 7 -2.74 -7.25 14.36
CA VAL A 7 -1.97 -7.12 13.13
C VAL A 7 -0.66 -7.87 13.30
N THR A 8 -0.31 -8.68 12.33
CA THR A 8 0.93 -9.45 12.34
C THR A 8 1.78 -9.11 11.12
N GLU A 9 3.07 -9.43 11.22
CA GLU A 9 3.98 -9.30 10.08
C GLU A 9 3.50 -10.16 8.90
N ASN A 10 2.89 -11.32 9.18
CA ASN A 10 2.35 -12.20 8.14
C ASN A 10 1.23 -11.53 7.34
N ILE A 11 0.36 -10.77 7.99
CA ILE A 11 -0.70 -10.02 7.30
C ILE A 11 -0.09 -8.98 6.36
N LEU A 12 0.93 -8.25 6.84
CA LEU A 12 1.62 -7.24 6.05
C LEU A 12 2.34 -7.88 4.86
N LYS A 13 2.99 -9.00 5.06
CA LYS A 13 3.64 -9.76 3.99
C LYS A 13 2.62 -10.25 2.96
N SER A 14 1.49 -10.79 3.42
CA SER A 14 0.42 -11.26 2.53
C SER A 14 -0.16 -10.13 1.69
N LEU A 15 -0.30 -8.93 2.26
CA LEU A 15 -0.74 -7.75 1.52
C LEU A 15 0.27 -7.39 0.42
N LEU A 16 1.56 -7.40 0.74
CA LEU A 16 2.59 -7.10 -0.26
C LEU A 16 2.59 -8.14 -1.39
N ASP A 17 2.42 -9.41 -1.05
CA ASP A 17 2.30 -10.48 -2.04
C ASP A 17 1.08 -10.27 -2.94
N ALA A 18 -0.04 -9.77 -2.39
CA ALA A 18 -1.22 -9.43 -3.17
C ALA A 18 -0.92 -8.29 -4.16
N PHE A 19 -0.21 -7.25 -3.72
CA PHE A 19 0.24 -6.19 -4.62
C PHE A 19 1.12 -6.74 -5.74
N ASN A 20 2.05 -7.63 -5.42
CA ASN A 20 2.93 -8.22 -6.42
C ASN A 20 2.19 -9.13 -7.40
N SER A 21 1.03 -9.68 -7.02
CA SER A 21 0.19 -10.46 -7.94
C SER A 21 -0.58 -9.58 -8.92
N HIS A 22 -0.66 -8.28 -8.69
CA HIS A 22 -1.42 -7.30 -9.48
C HIS A 22 -2.92 -7.59 -9.50
N ASP A 23 -3.43 -8.28 -8.48
CA ASP A 23 -4.84 -8.60 -8.33
C ASP A 23 -5.52 -7.59 -7.41
N LEU A 24 -6.21 -6.60 -7.98
CA LEU A 24 -6.88 -5.54 -7.21
C LEU A 24 -7.97 -6.09 -6.30
N ASP A 25 -8.68 -7.12 -6.71
CA ASP A 25 -9.71 -7.71 -5.87
C ASP A 25 -9.10 -8.30 -4.60
N GLU A 26 -7.98 -9.01 -4.74
CA GLU A 26 -7.25 -9.56 -3.61
C GLU A 26 -6.70 -8.44 -2.71
N VAL A 27 -6.08 -7.41 -3.31
CA VAL A 27 -5.58 -6.25 -2.57
C VAL A 27 -6.71 -5.59 -1.77
N MET A 28 -7.85 -5.34 -2.41
CA MET A 28 -8.98 -4.68 -1.75
C MET A 28 -9.60 -5.51 -0.64
N SER A 29 -9.43 -6.83 -0.66
CA SER A 29 -9.92 -7.68 0.43
C SER A 29 -9.29 -7.41 1.78
N PHE A 30 -8.13 -6.75 1.80
CA PHE A 30 -7.43 -6.37 3.04
C PHE A 30 -7.97 -5.07 3.66
N PHE A 31 -8.82 -4.32 2.95
CA PHE A 31 -9.29 -3.01 3.38
C PHE A 31 -10.66 -3.06 4.03
N THR A 32 -10.93 -2.10 4.92
CA THR A 32 -12.26 -1.90 5.55
C THR A 32 -13.27 -1.40 4.52
N ASP A 33 -14.53 -1.22 4.98
CA ASP A 33 -15.60 -0.68 4.12
C ASP A 33 -15.40 0.81 3.80
N HIS A 34 -14.70 1.54 4.67
CA HIS A 34 -14.44 2.98 4.48
C HIS A 34 -12.95 3.32 4.64
N PRO A 35 -12.09 2.78 3.75
CA PRO A 35 -10.65 2.99 3.87
C PRO A 35 -10.22 4.37 3.41
N VAL A 36 -9.05 4.78 3.88
CA VAL A 36 -8.36 5.99 3.43
C VAL A 36 -7.00 5.59 2.88
N LEU A 37 -6.65 6.15 1.73
CA LEU A 37 -5.34 5.99 1.13
C LEU A 37 -4.72 7.37 0.94
N GLU A 38 -3.48 7.52 1.43
CA GLU A 38 -2.68 8.71 1.14
C GLU A 38 -1.52 8.31 0.26
N MET A 39 -1.46 8.89 -0.93
CA MET A 39 -0.46 8.60 -1.95
C MET A 39 0.80 9.40 -1.69
N PRO A 40 1.98 8.93 -2.15
CA PRO A 40 3.25 9.62 -1.89
C PRO A 40 3.40 10.95 -2.64
N ARG A 41 2.52 11.25 -3.58
CA ARG A 41 2.55 12.48 -4.37
C ARG A 41 1.22 13.18 -4.32
N GLY A 42 1.26 14.51 -4.44
CA GLY A 42 0.08 15.34 -4.52
C GLY A 42 0.40 16.78 -4.14
N SER A 43 -0.64 17.61 -4.15
CA SER A 43 -0.52 19.05 -3.87
C SER A 43 -0.51 19.36 -2.37
N GLU A 44 -0.91 18.39 -1.54
CA GLU A 44 -1.09 18.59 -0.10
C GLU A 44 0.04 17.94 0.71
N PRO A 45 0.21 18.31 1.99
CA PRO A 45 1.23 17.67 2.83
C PRO A 45 1.08 16.16 2.97
N TRP A 46 -0.14 15.64 2.79
CA TRP A 46 -0.42 14.20 2.81
C TRP A 46 -0.42 13.57 1.41
N GLY A 47 0.05 14.29 0.40
CA GLY A 47 0.03 13.85 -0.99
C GLY A 47 -1.35 13.99 -1.60
N THR A 48 -1.89 12.90 -2.12
CA THR A 48 -3.26 12.82 -2.63
C THR A 48 -4.03 11.82 -1.78
N ARG A 49 -5.21 12.21 -1.29
CA ARG A 49 -6.04 11.35 -0.44
C ARG A 49 -7.21 10.79 -1.22
N ALA A 50 -7.41 9.48 -1.11
CA ALA A 50 -8.60 8.79 -1.60
C ALA A 50 -9.39 8.27 -0.41
N GLU A 51 -10.69 8.41 -0.42
CA GLU A 51 -11.57 7.99 0.67
C GLU A 51 -12.68 7.09 0.15
N GLY A 52 -12.90 5.97 0.83
CA GLY A 52 -13.88 4.96 0.44
C GLY A 52 -13.32 3.95 -0.54
N ARG A 53 -13.95 2.77 -0.60
CA ARG A 53 -13.43 1.64 -1.39
C ARG A 53 -13.30 1.95 -2.87
N ALA A 54 -14.28 2.63 -3.45
CA ALA A 54 -14.25 2.95 -4.89
C ALA A 54 -13.09 3.87 -5.25
N GLU A 55 -12.88 4.93 -4.47
CA GLU A 55 -11.78 5.87 -4.71
C GLU A 55 -10.42 5.23 -4.44
N VAL A 56 -10.31 4.45 -3.37
CA VAL A 56 -9.06 3.76 -3.01
C VAL A 56 -8.69 2.74 -4.10
N ARG A 57 -9.67 1.95 -4.56
CA ARG A 57 -9.44 1.01 -5.67
C ARG A 57 -8.97 1.72 -6.93
N ALA A 58 -9.61 2.83 -7.28
CA ALA A 58 -9.24 3.60 -8.47
C ALA A 58 -7.81 4.16 -8.34
N ALA A 59 -7.46 4.68 -7.16
CA ALA A 59 -6.11 5.19 -6.91
C ALA A 59 -5.05 4.09 -7.00
N LEU A 60 -5.31 2.92 -6.43
CA LEU A 60 -4.39 1.78 -6.52
C LEU A 60 -4.27 1.28 -7.96
N ALA A 61 -5.35 1.29 -8.72
CA ALA A 61 -5.33 0.91 -10.14
C ALA A 61 -4.39 1.78 -10.96
N THR A 62 -4.23 3.05 -10.61
CA THR A 62 -3.31 3.95 -11.33
C THR A 62 -1.86 3.50 -11.19
N ARG A 63 -1.50 2.84 -10.09
CA ARG A 63 -0.15 2.29 -9.90
C ARG A 63 0.13 1.21 -10.93
N PHE A 64 -0.79 0.28 -11.10
CA PHE A 64 -0.64 -0.82 -12.06
C PHE A 64 -0.73 -0.36 -13.51
N LYS A 65 -1.46 0.72 -13.78
CA LYS A 65 -1.52 1.32 -15.12
C LYS A 65 -0.25 2.09 -15.45
N GLY A 66 0.27 2.86 -14.49
CA GLY A 66 1.43 3.71 -14.69
C GLY A 66 2.75 2.95 -14.74
N ILE A 67 2.85 1.86 -13.99
CA ILE A 67 4.02 0.97 -13.95
C ILE A 67 3.51 -0.47 -14.07
N PRO A 68 3.24 -0.95 -15.31
CA PRO A 68 2.58 -2.26 -15.50
C PRO A 68 3.35 -3.45 -14.93
N ASP A 69 4.67 -3.33 -14.81
CA ASP A 69 5.54 -4.37 -14.25
C ASP A 69 5.97 -4.05 -12.81
N VAL A 70 5.22 -3.21 -12.09
CA VAL A 70 5.58 -2.82 -10.72
C VAL A 70 5.76 -4.04 -9.83
N HIS A 71 6.86 -4.03 -9.07
CA HIS A 71 7.21 -5.11 -8.17
C HIS A 71 7.83 -4.55 -6.90
N TYR A 72 7.44 -5.12 -5.76
CA TYR A 72 7.96 -4.75 -4.44
C TYR A 72 8.84 -5.88 -3.93
N SER A 73 10.06 -5.55 -3.53
CA SER A 73 11.04 -6.52 -3.05
C SER A 73 11.84 -5.96 -1.87
N GLU A 74 12.76 -6.75 -1.32
CA GLU A 74 13.61 -6.37 -0.19
C GLU A 74 12.80 -5.79 0.96
N ASP A 75 11.68 -6.46 1.26
CA ASP A 75 10.67 -5.95 2.19
C ASP A 75 10.96 -6.32 3.63
N ARG A 76 10.57 -5.41 4.52
CA ARG A 76 10.57 -5.60 5.97
C ARG A 76 9.25 -5.13 6.52
N HIS A 77 8.74 -5.85 7.51
CA HIS A 77 7.44 -5.58 8.10
C HIS A 77 7.53 -5.55 9.62
N LEU A 78 6.86 -4.57 10.21
CA LEU A 78 6.73 -4.45 11.67
C LEU A 78 5.26 -4.26 12.00
N ALA A 79 4.80 -4.90 13.07
CA ALA A 79 3.44 -4.75 13.54
C ALA A 79 3.47 -4.41 15.03
N CYS A 80 2.58 -3.50 15.43
CA CYS A 80 2.44 -3.07 16.81
C CYS A 80 0.95 -2.75 17.07
N GLY A 81 0.26 -3.63 17.79
CA GLY A 81 -1.16 -3.45 18.07
C GLY A 81 -1.99 -3.40 16.79
N ASP A 82 -2.66 -2.27 16.58
CA ASP A 82 -3.46 -2.03 15.38
C ASP A 82 -2.72 -1.21 14.31
N ARG A 83 -1.40 -1.12 14.43
CA ARG A 83 -0.55 -0.39 13.49
C ARG A 83 0.40 -1.33 12.78
N GLY A 84 0.70 -1.01 11.54
CA GLY A 84 1.66 -1.76 10.74
C GLY A 84 2.58 -0.85 9.97
N PHE A 85 3.74 -1.37 9.65
CA PHE A 85 4.75 -0.68 8.87
C PHE A 85 5.37 -1.67 7.89
N SER A 86 5.45 -1.28 6.63
CA SER A 86 6.13 -2.06 5.60
C SER A 86 7.12 -1.18 4.86
N GLU A 87 8.35 -1.65 4.75
CA GLU A 87 9.42 -1.00 3.99
C GLU A 87 9.74 -1.89 2.79
N TRP A 88 10.02 -1.31 1.64
CA TRP A 88 10.25 -2.08 0.42
C TRP A 88 11.08 -1.29 -0.60
N LEU A 89 11.55 -2.02 -1.62
CA LEU A 89 12.11 -1.46 -2.84
C LEU A 89 11.08 -1.65 -3.95
N LEU A 90 10.63 -0.56 -4.55
CA LEU A 90 9.74 -0.61 -5.70
C LEU A 90 10.57 -0.52 -6.98
N THR A 91 10.32 -1.44 -7.90
CA THR A 91 10.95 -1.45 -9.22
C THR A 91 9.89 -1.57 -10.30
N GLY A 92 10.21 -1.12 -11.49
CA GLY A 92 9.33 -1.24 -12.64
C GLY A 92 9.74 -0.33 -13.78
N THR A 93 8.85 -0.22 -14.75
CA THR A 93 9.07 0.59 -15.95
C THR A 93 7.79 1.36 -16.25
N THR A 94 7.91 2.68 -16.42
CA THR A 94 6.78 3.53 -16.79
C THR A 94 6.36 3.28 -18.24
N LEU A 95 5.18 3.81 -18.62
CA LEU A 95 4.66 3.65 -19.98
C LEU A 95 5.58 4.26 -21.04
N ASP A 96 6.36 5.29 -20.69
CA ASP A 96 7.31 5.93 -21.60
C ASP A 96 8.71 5.29 -21.55
N GLY A 97 8.85 4.14 -20.87
CA GLY A 97 10.07 3.35 -20.83
C GLY A 97 11.08 3.76 -19.77
N LYS A 98 10.72 4.68 -18.86
CA LYS A 98 11.61 5.11 -17.78
C LYS A 98 11.68 4.04 -16.69
N LYS A 99 12.89 3.65 -16.31
CA LYS A 99 13.09 2.72 -15.19
C LYS A 99 12.84 3.42 -13.87
N VAL A 100 12.10 2.74 -12.99
CA VAL A 100 11.82 3.20 -11.62
C VAL A 100 12.49 2.23 -10.66
N ARG A 101 13.23 2.78 -9.70
CA ARG A 101 13.84 2.01 -8.62
C ARG A 101 13.92 2.92 -7.40
N VAL A 102 12.99 2.73 -6.46
CA VAL A 102 12.82 3.65 -5.35
C VAL A 102 12.49 2.91 -4.07
N ARG A 103 13.12 3.30 -2.98
CA ARG A 103 12.75 2.84 -1.65
C ARG A 103 11.57 3.64 -1.14
N GLY A 104 10.68 2.94 -0.45
CA GLY A 104 9.55 3.57 0.19
C GLY A 104 9.04 2.75 1.36
N CYS A 105 7.97 3.25 1.95
CA CYS A 105 7.33 2.57 3.06
C CYS A 105 5.85 2.93 3.12
N ASP A 106 5.11 2.08 3.81
CA ASP A 106 3.70 2.29 4.11
C ASP A 106 3.49 2.27 5.61
N LEU A 107 2.74 3.25 6.11
CA LEU A 107 2.23 3.25 7.47
C LEU A 107 0.77 2.85 7.42
N PHE A 108 0.39 1.84 8.20
CA PHE A 108 -0.96 1.30 8.21
C PHE A 108 -1.65 1.52 9.55
N GLU A 109 -2.93 1.85 9.47
CA GLU A 109 -3.84 1.77 10.60
C GLU A 109 -4.86 0.68 10.29
N PHE A 110 -5.07 -0.23 11.25
CA PHE A 110 -5.99 -1.35 11.10
C PHE A 110 -7.20 -1.18 12.00
N GLU A 111 -8.31 -1.70 11.56
CA GLU A 111 -9.54 -1.76 12.31
C GLU A 111 -10.15 -3.14 12.11
N ALA A 112 -10.34 -3.88 13.20
CA ALA A 112 -10.85 -5.25 13.17
C ALA A 112 -10.07 -6.16 12.19
N GLY A 113 -8.75 -5.98 12.12
CA GLY A 113 -7.88 -6.81 11.27
C GLY A 113 -7.81 -6.40 9.81
N ARG A 114 -8.48 -5.31 9.42
CA ARG A 114 -8.45 -4.78 8.05
C ARG A 114 -7.88 -3.37 8.03
N ILE A 115 -7.36 -2.97 6.88
CA ILE A 115 -6.72 -1.67 6.71
C ILE A 115 -7.79 -0.57 6.68
N ALA A 116 -7.74 0.32 7.67
CA ALA A 116 -8.54 1.53 7.70
C ALA A 116 -7.82 2.69 7.00
N LYS A 117 -6.48 2.71 7.08
CA LYS A 117 -5.68 3.74 6.41
C LYS A 117 -4.33 3.17 5.95
N LYS A 118 -3.97 3.48 4.72
CA LYS A 118 -2.66 3.20 4.14
C LYS A 118 -2.03 4.53 3.75
N ASN A 119 -0.87 4.83 4.31
CA ASN A 119 -0.15 6.07 4.06
C ASN A 119 1.22 5.73 3.48
N SER A 120 1.43 6.08 2.22
CA SER A 120 2.62 5.69 1.45
C SER A 120 3.61 6.82 1.33
N PHE A 121 4.88 6.48 1.50
CA PHE A 121 6.01 7.41 1.36
C PHE A 121 7.03 6.81 0.42
N TRP A 122 7.60 7.67 -0.43
CA TRP A 122 8.64 7.29 -1.37
C TRP A 122 9.85 8.19 -1.20
N LYS A 123 11.04 7.63 -1.41
CA LYS A 123 12.21 8.47 -1.62
C LYS A 123 12.06 9.22 -2.94
N ILE A 124 12.62 10.40 -3.01
CA ILE A 124 12.75 11.15 -4.26
C ILE A 124 14.12 10.79 -4.85
N VAL A 125 14.09 10.19 -6.02
CA VAL A 125 15.33 9.81 -6.72
C VAL A 125 15.57 10.80 -7.84
N GLU A 126 16.71 11.48 -7.79
CA GLU A 126 17.08 12.52 -8.75
C GLU A 126 18.23 12.08 -9.66
#